data_1f4051cc4b39b47ac21bc10b45cf895e
#
_entry.id   1f4051cc4b39b47ac21bc10b45cf895e
#
_cell.length_a   1.000
_cell.length_b   1.000
_cell.length_c   1.000
_cell.angle_alpha   90.00
_cell.angle_beta   90.00
_cell.angle_gamma   90.00
#
_symmetry.space_group_name_H-M   'P 1'
#
loop_
_entity.id
_entity.type
_entity.pdbx_description
1 polymer ?
#
loop_
_entity_poly.entity_id
_entity_poly.type
_entity_poly.pdbx_seq_one_letter_code
_entity_poly.pdbx_strand_id
1 'polypeptide(L)'
;VQSVPRDFNREKFDEVRPALFFEMMLPVVLRANETLAAEREQVLRLKREFDDAGDLTEQSMRELDGWVKRYDVKDSDDLNTLFTALLERVDGVTPTLLLAMAAQDSGFGTSRYAREHNAVFNQRDWDGNGVDPDEEQKEGPQYKIKTFDSLYDAVISQIYYINTNGYLKNYRAARDRYRRTNSPMRGYSVANLLINFPYKPFKYPDIIKHLIRQYGLTPLDFQILAEQ
;
A
#
# COMPACT_ATOMS: atom_id res chain seq x y z
N VAL A 1 -17.46 0.27 1.05
CA VAL A 1 -17.47 -0.83 2.05
C VAL A 1 -16.53 -0.45 3.18
N GLN A 2 -17.03 -0.37 4.43
CA GLN A 2 -16.19 0.00 5.58
C GLN A 2 -15.42 -1.17 6.18
N SER A 3 -16.02 -2.35 6.18
CA SER A 3 -15.44 -3.51 6.88
C SER A 3 -15.75 -4.83 6.17
N VAL A 4 -14.94 -5.84 6.43
CA VAL A 4 -15.25 -7.21 6.05
C VAL A 4 -16.48 -7.67 6.83
N PRO A 5 -17.48 -8.32 6.20
CA PRO A 5 -18.63 -8.85 6.92
C PRO A 5 -18.20 -9.86 8.00
N ARG A 6 -18.75 -9.75 9.21
CA ARG A 6 -18.35 -10.60 10.35
C ARG A 6 -18.54 -12.10 10.10
N ASP A 7 -19.54 -12.45 9.29
CA ASP A 7 -19.85 -13.84 8.93
C ASP A 7 -19.21 -14.30 7.61
N PHE A 8 -18.27 -13.53 7.06
CA PHE A 8 -17.64 -13.81 5.76
C PHE A 8 -16.84 -15.13 5.74
N ASN A 9 -16.51 -15.68 6.89
CA ASN A 9 -15.83 -16.97 7.03
C ASN A 9 -16.77 -18.20 7.02
N ARG A 10 -18.10 -18.02 6.87
CA ARG A 10 -19.05 -19.16 6.83
C ARG A 10 -18.91 -19.96 5.54
N GLU A 11 -19.10 -21.29 5.63
CA GLU A 11 -18.99 -22.23 4.50
C GLU A 11 -19.87 -21.84 3.28
N LYS A 12 -21.02 -21.22 3.50
CA LYS A 12 -21.89 -20.75 2.40
C LYS A 12 -21.23 -19.83 1.39
N PHE A 13 -20.06 -19.26 1.74
CA PHE A 13 -19.28 -18.36 0.86
C PHE A 13 -18.09 -19.05 0.21
N ASP A 14 -17.75 -20.31 0.54
CA ASP A 14 -16.47 -20.93 0.17
C ASP A 14 -16.18 -20.88 -1.34
N GLU A 15 -17.17 -21.17 -2.18
CA GLU A 15 -17.01 -21.18 -3.64
C GLU A 15 -16.91 -19.77 -4.24
N VAL A 16 -17.61 -18.79 -3.67
CA VAL A 16 -17.73 -17.43 -4.22
C VAL A 16 -16.87 -16.41 -3.47
N ARG A 17 -16.30 -16.79 -2.33
CA ARG A 17 -15.54 -15.88 -1.45
C ARG A 17 -14.42 -15.13 -2.16
N PRO A 18 -13.57 -15.75 -2.98
CA PRO A 18 -12.51 -15.00 -3.66
C PRO A 18 -13.09 -13.87 -4.54
N ALA A 19 -14.15 -14.14 -5.31
CA ALA A 19 -14.78 -13.15 -6.15
C ALA A 19 -15.38 -12.01 -5.32
N LEU A 20 -16.16 -12.33 -4.29
CA LEU A 20 -16.75 -11.34 -3.37
C LEU A 20 -15.68 -10.52 -2.64
N PHE A 21 -14.57 -11.14 -2.27
CA PHE A 21 -13.47 -10.43 -1.62
C PHE A 21 -12.85 -9.40 -2.57
N PHE A 22 -12.57 -9.76 -3.82
CA PHE A 22 -12.00 -8.84 -4.79
C PHE A 22 -13.00 -7.73 -5.19
N GLU A 23 -14.28 -8.05 -5.35
CA GLU A 23 -15.34 -7.06 -5.59
C GLU A 23 -15.45 -6.05 -4.44
N MET A 24 -15.33 -6.51 -3.20
CA MET A 24 -15.33 -5.65 -2.01
C MET A 24 -14.08 -4.78 -1.92
N MET A 25 -12.91 -5.34 -2.17
CA MET A 25 -11.63 -4.66 -1.96
C MET A 25 -11.23 -3.73 -3.11
N LEU A 26 -11.61 -4.04 -4.35
CA LEU A 26 -11.21 -3.26 -5.52
C LEU A 26 -11.56 -1.77 -5.41
N PRO A 27 -12.80 -1.35 -5.13
CA PRO A 27 -13.13 0.07 -5.00
C PRO A 27 -12.38 0.75 -3.86
N VAL A 28 -12.07 0.03 -2.78
CA VAL A 28 -11.28 0.55 -1.65
C VAL A 28 -9.84 0.83 -2.08
N VAL A 29 -9.23 -0.11 -2.79
CA VAL A 29 -7.87 0.02 -3.34
C VAL A 29 -7.78 1.16 -4.35
N LEU A 30 -8.75 1.26 -5.27
CA LEU A 30 -8.79 2.35 -6.26
C LEU A 30 -8.93 3.71 -5.56
N ARG A 31 -9.83 3.83 -4.57
CA ARG A 31 -9.99 5.06 -3.79
C ARG A 31 -8.73 5.46 -3.04
N ALA A 32 -8.02 4.51 -2.46
CA ALA A 32 -6.74 4.77 -1.81
C ALA A 32 -5.71 5.30 -2.82
N ASN A 33 -5.61 4.69 -4.00
CA ASN A 33 -4.71 5.15 -5.06
C ASN A 33 -5.06 6.57 -5.58
N GLU A 34 -6.34 6.94 -5.66
CA GLU A 34 -6.75 8.32 -5.96
C GLU A 34 -6.24 9.32 -4.91
N THR A 35 -6.31 8.95 -3.63
CA THR A 35 -5.75 9.79 -2.56
C THR A 35 -4.25 9.98 -2.74
N LEU A 36 -3.52 8.90 -3.04
CA LEU A 36 -2.07 9.00 -3.30
C LEU A 36 -1.75 9.80 -4.56
N ALA A 37 -2.59 9.73 -5.59
CA ALA A 37 -2.44 10.56 -6.79
C ALA A 37 -2.64 12.05 -6.47
N ALA A 38 -3.63 12.38 -5.63
CA ALA A 38 -3.86 13.76 -5.17
C ALA A 38 -2.69 14.27 -4.30
N GLU A 39 -2.16 13.46 -3.39
CA GLU A 39 -0.97 13.82 -2.59
C GLU A 39 0.25 14.06 -3.49
N ARG A 40 0.45 13.18 -4.48
CA ARG A 40 1.54 13.36 -5.47
C ARG A 40 1.40 14.67 -6.25
N GLU A 41 0.20 15.03 -6.66
CA GLU A 41 -0.04 16.28 -7.37
C GLU A 41 0.28 17.52 -6.53
N GLN A 42 0.04 17.47 -5.20
CA GLN A 42 0.47 18.55 -4.30
C GLN A 42 2.01 18.68 -4.28
N VAL A 43 2.73 17.57 -4.19
CA VAL A 43 4.19 17.57 -4.24
C VAL A 43 4.71 18.07 -5.59
N LEU A 44 4.08 17.66 -6.70
CA LEU A 44 4.42 18.13 -8.05
C LEU A 44 4.14 19.63 -8.22
N ARG A 45 3.09 20.16 -7.58
CA ARG A 45 2.81 21.62 -7.56
C ARG A 45 3.96 22.38 -6.89
N LEU A 46 4.41 21.94 -5.72
CA LEU A 46 5.57 22.52 -5.03
C LEU A 46 6.85 22.45 -5.88
N LYS A 47 7.06 21.31 -6.54
CA LYS A 47 8.20 21.13 -7.44
C LYS A 47 8.17 22.11 -8.60
N ARG A 48 7.02 22.33 -9.24
CA ARG A 48 6.85 23.33 -10.31
C ARG A 48 7.12 24.74 -9.81
N GLU A 49 6.60 25.14 -8.63
CA GLU A 49 6.88 26.43 -8.01
C GLU A 49 8.39 26.64 -7.84
N PHE A 50 9.10 25.63 -7.32
CA PHE A 50 10.55 25.68 -7.18
C PHE A 50 11.28 25.76 -8.53
N ASP A 51 10.86 24.99 -9.54
CA ASP A 51 11.49 24.99 -10.86
C ASP A 51 11.33 26.34 -11.58
N ASP A 52 10.20 27.02 -11.38
CA ASP A 52 9.88 28.31 -12.04
C ASP A 52 10.55 29.50 -11.34
N ALA A 53 10.60 29.49 -9.99
CA ALA A 53 11.08 30.61 -9.20
C ALA A 53 12.54 30.46 -8.69
N GLY A 54 13.07 29.23 -8.70
CA GLY A 54 14.38 28.89 -8.12
C GLY A 54 14.38 28.76 -6.60
N ASP A 55 13.24 29.05 -5.94
CA ASP A 55 13.07 28.97 -4.50
C ASP A 55 11.58 28.73 -4.16
N LEU A 56 11.28 28.42 -2.90
CA LEU A 56 9.93 28.25 -2.39
C LEU A 56 9.56 29.39 -1.44
N THR A 57 8.28 29.76 -1.41
CA THR A 57 7.77 30.65 -0.38
C THR A 57 7.87 29.99 1.00
N GLU A 58 7.85 30.78 2.09
CA GLU A 58 7.83 30.21 3.44
C GLU A 58 6.64 29.27 3.68
N GLN A 59 5.50 29.52 3.07
CA GLN A 59 4.33 28.66 3.17
C GLN A 59 4.56 27.34 2.45
N SER A 60 5.08 27.39 1.22
CA SER A 60 5.41 26.22 0.41
C SER A 60 6.51 25.37 1.04
N MET A 61 7.48 26.01 1.71
CA MET A 61 8.51 25.31 2.45
C MET A 61 7.93 24.54 3.64
N ARG A 62 7.03 25.14 4.44
CA ARG A 62 6.33 24.44 5.52
C ARG A 62 5.49 23.26 5.03
N GLU A 63 4.86 23.41 3.86
CA GLU A 63 4.10 22.32 3.23
C GLU A 63 5.03 21.18 2.80
N LEU A 64 6.17 21.49 2.18
CA LEU A 64 7.19 20.52 1.79
C LEU A 64 7.72 19.74 3.01
N ASP A 65 8.05 20.44 4.10
CA ASP A 65 8.48 19.82 5.36
C ASP A 65 7.45 18.83 5.90
N GLY A 66 6.17 19.16 5.77
CA GLY A 66 5.08 18.25 6.11
C GLY A 66 5.09 16.95 5.30
N TRP A 67 5.33 17.05 3.99
CA TRP A 67 5.45 15.89 3.11
C TRP A 67 6.71 15.08 3.39
N VAL A 68 7.86 15.74 3.60
CA VAL A 68 9.14 15.11 3.95
C VAL A 68 8.99 14.25 5.21
N LYS A 69 8.36 14.80 6.25
CA LYS A 69 8.04 14.10 7.50
C LYS A 69 7.10 12.92 7.29
N ARG A 70 5.99 13.16 6.57
CA ARG A 70 4.95 12.15 6.34
C ARG A 70 5.48 10.92 5.61
N TYR A 71 6.39 11.13 4.66
CA TYR A 71 6.95 10.06 3.85
C TYR A 71 8.34 9.58 4.33
N ASP A 72 8.76 10.01 5.51
CA ASP A 72 10.03 9.60 6.11
C ASP A 72 11.22 9.80 5.14
N VAL A 73 11.22 10.93 4.43
CA VAL A 73 12.34 11.32 3.55
C VAL A 73 13.45 11.89 4.41
N LYS A 74 14.69 11.47 4.15
CA LYS A 74 15.85 12.03 4.82
C LYS A 74 16.03 13.50 4.42
N ASP A 75 16.20 14.36 5.40
CA ASP A 75 16.41 15.79 5.20
C ASP A 75 17.66 16.10 4.36
N SER A 76 17.60 17.16 3.58
CA SER A 76 18.66 17.66 2.71
C SER A 76 18.49 19.15 2.45
N ASP A 77 19.60 19.90 2.44
CA ASP A 77 19.62 21.31 2.05
C ASP A 77 19.38 21.50 0.53
N ASP A 78 19.54 20.45 -0.27
CA ASP A 78 19.27 20.49 -1.70
C ASP A 78 17.80 20.07 -2.00
N LEU A 79 16.98 21.05 -2.37
CA LEU A 79 15.56 20.84 -2.70
C LEU A 79 15.35 19.88 -3.87
N ASN A 80 16.24 19.84 -4.87
CA ASN A 80 16.13 18.86 -5.96
C ASN A 80 16.27 17.42 -5.44
N THR A 81 17.20 17.19 -4.53
CA THR A 81 17.38 15.90 -3.86
C THR A 81 16.15 15.55 -3.04
N LEU A 82 15.56 16.49 -2.27
CA LEU A 82 14.34 16.27 -1.51
C LEU A 82 13.16 15.91 -2.43
N PHE A 83 12.91 16.68 -3.47
CA PHE A 83 11.83 16.42 -4.41
C PHE A 83 11.99 15.07 -5.12
N THR A 84 13.22 14.71 -5.51
CA THR A 84 13.50 13.42 -6.14
C THR A 84 13.16 12.26 -5.19
N ALA A 85 13.64 12.33 -3.95
CA ALA A 85 13.38 11.30 -2.94
C ALA A 85 11.90 11.23 -2.56
N LEU A 86 11.23 12.38 -2.46
CA LEU A 86 9.82 12.47 -2.11
C LEU A 86 8.94 11.91 -3.24
N LEU A 87 9.18 12.27 -4.50
CA LEU A 87 8.43 11.78 -5.66
C LEU A 87 8.64 10.28 -5.94
N GLU A 88 9.76 9.69 -5.49
CA GLU A 88 9.92 8.23 -5.47
C GLU A 88 8.96 7.57 -4.47
N ARG A 89 8.63 8.23 -3.36
CA ARG A 89 7.80 7.68 -2.29
C ARG A 89 6.32 8.01 -2.44
N VAL A 90 5.97 9.24 -2.82
CA VAL A 90 4.57 9.69 -2.95
C VAL A 90 3.96 9.15 -4.23
N ASP A 91 3.45 7.93 -4.18
CA ASP A 91 2.82 7.27 -5.33
C ASP A 91 1.92 6.11 -4.91
N GLY A 92 0.98 5.76 -5.79
CA GLY A 92 0.10 4.60 -5.62
C GLY A 92 0.84 3.26 -5.77
N VAL A 93 0.13 2.19 -5.48
CA VAL A 93 0.58 0.79 -5.67
C VAL A 93 -0.37 0.10 -6.62
N THR A 94 0.15 -0.72 -7.54
CA THR A 94 -0.68 -1.43 -8.52
C THR A 94 -1.83 -2.18 -7.82
N PRO A 95 -3.09 -2.00 -8.28
CA PRO A 95 -4.25 -2.61 -7.64
C PRO A 95 -4.13 -4.12 -7.47
N THR A 96 -3.65 -4.84 -8.49
CA THR A 96 -3.52 -6.29 -8.41
C THR A 96 -2.54 -6.76 -7.33
N LEU A 97 -1.48 -5.98 -7.06
CA LEU A 97 -0.53 -6.29 -6.01
C LEU A 97 -1.20 -6.18 -4.63
N LEU A 98 -1.89 -5.06 -4.36
CA LEU A 98 -2.61 -4.85 -3.09
C LEU A 98 -3.71 -5.89 -2.88
N LEU A 99 -4.50 -6.20 -3.93
CA LEU A 99 -5.56 -7.20 -3.87
C LEU A 99 -5.01 -8.60 -3.54
N ALA A 100 -3.95 -9.02 -4.22
CA ALA A 100 -3.34 -10.32 -3.99
C ALA A 100 -2.69 -10.39 -2.59
N MET A 101 -2.04 -9.31 -2.12
CA MET A 101 -1.49 -9.22 -0.77
C MET A 101 -2.60 -9.32 0.29
N ALA A 102 -3.68 -8.55 0.14
CA ALA A 102 -4.81 -8.58 1.06
C ALA A 102 -5.46 -9.99 1.10
N ALA A 103 -5.66 -10.61 -0.06
CA ALA A 103 -6.21 -11.97 -0.16
C ALA A 103 -5.32 -12.99 0.56
N GLN A 104 -4.01 -12.97 0.31
CA GLN A 104 -3.05 -13.87 0.95
C GLN A 104 -2.99 -13.68 2.46
N ASP A 105 -2.87 -12.43 2.88
CA ASP A 105 -2.59 -12.11 4.29
C ASP A 105 -3.81 -12.27 5.20
N SER A 106 -5.02 -12.15 4.64
CA SER A 106 -6.28 -12.28 5.38
C SER A 106 -7.02 -13.61 5.14
N GLY A 107 -6.49 -14.50 4.27
CA GLY A 107 -7.22 -15.68 3.82
C GLY A 107 -8.54 -15.29 3.15
N PHE A 108 -8.49 -14.36 2.19
CA PHE A 108 -9.67 -13.78 1.54
C PHE A 108 -10.68 -13.19 2.55
N GLY A 109 -10.19 -12.50 3.58
CA GLY A 109 -11.02 -11.87 4.58
C GLY A 109 -11.59 -12.81 5.66
N THR A 110 -11.15 -14.08 5.70
CA THR A 110 -11.67 -15.05 6.70
C THR A 110 -10.99 -14.93 8.05
N SER A 111 -9.78 -14.37 8.13
CA SER A 111 -9.05 -14.26 9.39
C SER A 111 -9.83 -13.44 10.43
N ARG A 112 -9.63 -13.75 11.71
CA ARG A 112 -10.19 -12.98 12.82
C ARG A 112 -9.80 -11.49 12.71
N TYR A 113 -8.53 -11.24 12.43
CA TYR A 113 -8.01 -9.85 12.31
C TYR A 113 -8.69 -9.05 11.20
N ALA A 114 -8.96 -9.67 10.05
CA ALA A 114 -9.66 -9.01 8.95
C ALA A 114 -11.12 -8.68 9.31
N ARG A 115 -11.84 -9.64 9.94
CA ARG A 115 -13.27 -9.50 10.23
C ARG A 115 -13.58 -8.62 11.44
N GLU A 116 -12.70 -8.58 12.43
CA GLU A 116 -12.94 -7.85 13.68
C GLU A 116 -12.21 -6.51 13.73
N HIS A 117 -11.12 -6.37 12.94
CA HIS A 117 -10.21 -5.24 13.05
C HIS A 117 -9.77 -4.65 11.70
N ASN A 118 -10.38 -5.04 10.60
CA ASN A 118 -10.03 -4.62 9.23
C ASN A 118 -8.55 -4.85 8.85
N ALA A 119 -7.82 -5.70 9.57
CA ALA A 119 -6.39 -5.92 9.42
C ALA A 119 -6.09 -6.91 8.27
N VAL A 120 -6.44 -6.55 7.03
CA VAL A 120 -6.35 -7.43 5.86
C VAL A 120 -4.91 -7.66 5.36
N PHE A 121 -3.92 -6.96 5.89
CA PHE A 121 -2.49 -7.13 5.54
C PHE A 121 -1.65 -7.69 6.69
N ASN A 122 -2.24 -7.94 7.86
CA ASN A 122 -1.55 -8.42 9.07
C ASN A 122 -0.30 -7.58 9.41
N GLN A 123 -0.41 -6.25 9.32
CA GLN A 123 0.67 -5.35 9.66
C GLN A 123 1.02 -5.46 11.14
N ARG A 124 2.32 -5.49 11.44
CA ARG A 124 2.81 -5.48 12.83
C ARG A 124 2.85 -4.06 13.36
N ASP A 125 2.40 -3.90 14.60
CA ASP A 125 2.54 -2.71 15.42
C ASP A 125 3.54 -2.99 16.54
N TRP A 126 4.55 -2.14 16.66
CA TRP A 126 5.62 -2.27 17.63
C TRP A 126 5.47 -1.31 18.81
N ASP A 127 4.52 -0.37 18.72
CA ASP A 127 4.24 0.67 19.72
C ASP A 127 3.18 0.21 20.73
N GLY A 128 2.67 -1.01 20.57
CA GLY A 128 1.71 -1.61 21.48
C GLY A 128 0.24 -1.25 21.19
N ASN A 129 -0.04 -0.60 20.05
CA ASN A 129 -1.38 -0.22 19.63
C ASN A 129 -1.95 -1.30 18.70
N GLY A 130 -2.80 -2.17 19.19
CA GLY A 130 -3.37 -3.23 18.34
C GLY A 130 -3.86 -4.41 19.17
N VAL A 131 -4.02 -5.57 18.53
CA VAL A 131 -4.47 -6.80 19.16
C VAL A 131 -3.35 -7.83 19.17
N ASP A 132 -3.36 -8.69 20.19
CA ASP A 132 -2.38 -9.75 20.31
C ASP A 132 -2.52 -10.77 19.18
N PRO A 133 -1.40 -11.27 18.61
CA PRO A 133 -1.45 -12.34 17.65
C PRO A 133 -2.01 -13.62 18.28
N ASP A 134 -2.65 -14.47 17.45
CA ASP A 134 -3.23 -15.74 17.91
C ASP A 134 -2.14 -16.74 18.36
N GLU A 135 -0.94 -16.61 17.81
CA GLU A 135 0.21 -17.43 18.19
C GLU A 135 1.02 -16.75 19.28
N GLU A 136 1.40 -17.51 20.31
CA GLU A 136 2.26 -17.03 21.38
C GLU A 136 3.65 -16.64 20.84
N GLN A 137 4.08 -15.42 21.11
CA GLN A 137 5.40 -14.93 20.73
C GLN A 137 6.43 -15.40 21.75
N LYS A 138 7.15 -16.47 21.43
CA LYS A 138 8.10 -17.12 22.36
C LYS A 138 9.43 -16.37 22.48
N GLU A 139 9.87 -15.72 21.41
CA GLU A 139 11.17 -15.05 21.33
C GLU A 139 11.12 -13.76 20.52
N GLY A 140 12.01 -12.82 20.82
CA GLY A 140 12.19 -11.57 20.10
C GLY A 140 11.30 -10.41 20.58
N PRO A 141 11.37 -9.26 19.91
CA PRO A 141 10.54 -8.09 20.24
C PRO A 141 9.06 -8.43 20.09
N GLN A 142 8.28 -8.08 21.10
CA GLN A 142 6.83 -8.29 21.08
C GLN A 142 6.18 -7.31 20.11
N TYR A 143 5.22 -7.79 19.32
CA TYR A 143 4.42 -6.96 18.42
C TYR A 143 2.93 -7.25 18.60
N LYS A 144 2.12 -6.33 18.17
CA LYS A 144 0.67 -6.53 18.01
C LYS A 144 0.29 -6.51 16.54
N ILE A 145 -0.90 -7.00 16.21
CA ILE A 145 -1.48 -6.82 14.88
C ILE A 145 -2.20 -5.49 14.86
N LYS A 146 -1.79 -4.62 13.93
CA LYS A 146 -2.35 -3.28 13.78
C LYS A 146 -3.82 -3.35 13.41
N THR A 147 -4.66 -2.54 14.07
CA THR A 147 -6.10 -2.46 13.83
C THR A 147 -6.45 -1.19 13.07
N PHE A 148 -7.60 -1.20 12.38
CA PHE A 148 -8.05 -0.08 11.55
C PHE A 148 -9.55 0.15 11.70
N ASP A 149 -9.96 1.41 11.62
CA ASP A 149 -11.37 1.79 11.67
C ASP A 149 -12.11 1.38 10.39
N SER A 150 -11.41 1.29 9.27
CA SER A 150 -11.96 0.88 7.99
C SER A 150 -10.96 0.09 7.14
N LEU A 151 -11.48 -0.61 6.11
CA LEU A 151 -10.65 -1.24 5.07
C LEU A 151 -9.83 -0.19 4.30
N TYR A 152 -10.37 1.01 4.13
CA TYR A 152 -9.65 2.11 3.50
C TYR A 152 -8.40 2.50 4.29
N ASP A 153 -8.51 2.64 5.60
CA ASP A 153 -7.38 2.97 6.47
C ASP A 153 -6.30 1.87 6.43
N ALA A 154 -6.74 0.60 6.39
CA ALA A 154 -5.83 -0.52 6.23
C ALA A 154 -5.05 -0.47 4.90
N VAL A 155 -5.75 -0.15 3.79
CA VAL A 155 -5.11 -0.03 2.47
C VAL A 155 -4.17 1.16 2.41
N ILE A 156 -4.59 2.33 2.91
CA ILE A 156 -3.74 3.53 3.00
C ILE A 156 -2.49 3.24 3.82
N SER A 157 -2.64 2.61 4.99
CA SER A 157 -1.52 2.22 5.84
C SER A 157 -0.55 1.28 5.12
N GLN A 158 -1.08 0.33 4.32
CA GLN A 158 -0.26 -0.59 3.54
C GLN A 158 0.51 0.11 2.42
N ILE A 159 -0.12 1.06 1.73
CA ILE A 159 0.55 1.86 0.71
C ILE A 159 1.66 2.70 1.33
N TYR A 160 1.41 3.38 2.46
CA TYR A 160 2.44 4.11 3.17
C TYR A 160 3.60 3.22 3.63
N TYR A 161 3.29 2.02 4.13
CA TYR A 161 4.33 1.06 4.49
C TYR A 161 5.21 0.70 3.29
N ILE A 162 4.63 0.43 2.13
CA ILE A 162 5.39 0.16 0.89
C ILE A 162 6.21 1.38 0.48
N ASN A 163 5.68 2.57 0.66
CA ASN A 163 6.28 3.83 0.25
C ASN A 163 7.43 4.29 1.15
N THR A 164 7.43 3.91 2.43
CA THR A 164 8.43 4.38 3.41
C THR A 164 9.44 3.31 3.81
N ASN A 165 9.06 2.03 3.80
CA ASN A 165 9.93 0.95 4.28
C ASN A 165 11.20 0.77 3.43
N GLY A 166 12.36 0.79 4.08
CA GLY A 166 13.67 0.69 3.42
C GLY A 166 13.91 -0.59 2.63
N TYR A 167 13.31 -1.71 3.05
CA TYR A 167 13.44 -3.00 2.33
C TYR A 167 12.73 -3.01 0.98
N LEU A 168 11.79 -2.07 0.74
CA LEU A 168 11.01 -1.97 -0.50
C LEU A 168 11.51 -0.87 -1.46
N LYS A 169 12.71 -0.34 -1.23
CA LYS A 169 13.33 0.68 -2.11
C LYS A 169 13.40 0.24 -3.58
N ASN A 170 13.66 -1.04 -3.85
CA ASN A 170 13.75 -1.55 -5.22
C ASN A 170 12.38 -1.53 -5.94
N TYR A 171 11.29 -1.74 -5.20
CA TYR A 171 9.94 -1.58 -5.73
C TYR A 171 9.68 -0.12 -6.12
N ARG A 172 9.99 0.83 -5.25
CA ARG A 172 9.82 2.27 -5.53
C ARG A 172 10.67 2.74 -6.70
N ALA A 173 11.94 2.35 -6.76
CA ALA A 173 12.82 2.67 -7.89
C ALA A 173 12.32 2.09 -9.23
N ALA A 174 11.74 0.88 -9.22
CA ALA A 174 11.11 0.31 -10.41
C ALA A 174 9.88 1.13 -10.81
N ARG A 175 9.00 1.46 -9.86
CA ARG A 175 7.80 2.28 -10.10
C ARG A 175 8.15 3.65 -10.69
N ASP A 176 9.13 4.33 -10.15
CA ASP A 176 9.63 5.60 -10.67
C ASP A 176 10.16 5.47 -12.11
N ARG A 177 10.86 4.37 -12.43
CA ARG A 177 11.30 4.08 -13.81
C ARG A 177 10.10 3.93 -14.75
N TYR A 178 9.07 3.14 -14.36
CA TYR A 178 7.86 2.97 -15.17
C TYR A 178 7.18 4.32 -15.43
N ARG A 179 7.12 5.21 -14.45
CA ARG A 179 6.60 6.58 -14.63
C ARG A 179 7.42 7.40 -15.60
N ARG A 180 8.72 7.45 -15.43
CA ARG A 180 9.61 8.25 -16.32
C ARG A 180 9.58 7.78 -17.77
N THR A 181 9.36 6.50 -17.99
CA THR A 181 9.24 5.94 -19.35
C THR A 181 7.81 5.91 -19.87
N ASN A 182 6.85 6.46 -19.13
CA ASN A 182 5.42 6.39 -19.43
C ASN A 182 4.95 4.96 -19.79
N SER A 183 5.50 3.97 -19.11
CA SER A 183 5.21 2.56 -19.35
C SER A 183 4.21 2.03 -18.31
N PRO A 184 3.27 1.15 -18.71
CA PRO A 184 2.30 0.60 -17.77
C PRO A 184 2.99 -0.37 -16.80
N MET A 185 2.88 -0.10 -15.50
CA MET A 185 3.36 -0.99 -14.45
C MET A 185 2.28 -2.00 -14.09
N ARG A 186 2.62 -3.28 -14.11
CA ARG A 186 1.71 -4.38 -13.75
C ARG A 186 2.18 -5.06 -12.47
N GLY A 187 1.25 -5.32 -11.54
CA GLY A 187 1.58 -5.94 -10.26
C GLY A 187 2.26 -7.30 -10.41
N TYR A 188 1.84 -8.11 -11.37
CA TYR A 188 2.50 -9.38 -11.67
C TYR A 188 4.00 -9.21 -12.00
N SER A 189 4.34 -8.21 -12.80
CA SER A 189 5.73 -7.98 -13.24
C SER A 189 6.64 -7.52 -12.10
N VAL A 190 6.10 -6.78 -11.13
CA VAL A 190 6.85 -6.20 -10.03
C VAL A 190 6.75 -6.99 -8.72
N ALA A 191 5.94 -8.05 -8.67
CA ALA A 191 5.77 -8.86 -7.46
C ALA A 191 7.10 -9.45 -6.95
N ASN A 192 8.07 -9.76 -7.82
CA ASN A 192 9.40 -10.24 -7.42
C ASN A 192 10.16 -9.25 -6.54
N LEU A 193 9.85 -7.95 -6.62
CA LEU A 193 10.48 -6.91 -5.81
C LEU A 193 10.02 -6.94 -4.35
N LEU A 194 9.02 -7.77 -4.03
CA LEU A 194 8.57 -8.06 -2.66
C LEU A 194 9.43 -9.13 -1.95
N ILE A 195 10.51 -9.62 -2.58
CA ILE A 195 11.37 -10.68 -2.02
C ILE A 195 11.91 -10.34 -0.63
N ASN A 196 12.12 -9.06 -0.37
CA ASN A 196 12.61 -8.56 0.92
C ASN A 196 11.49 -7.96 1.77
N PHE A 197 10.23 -8.28 1.47
CA PHE A 197 9.11 -7.76 2.27
C PHE A 197 9.24 -8.28 3.72
N PRO A 198 9.36 -7.38 4.72
CA PRO A 198 9.62 -7.78 6.09
C PRO A 198 8.56 -8.75 6.63
N TYR A 199 9.03 -9.75 7.37
CA TYR A 199 8.19 -10.75 8.05
C TYR A 199 7.33 -11.63 7.13
N LYS A 200 7.57 -11.58 5.80
CA LYS A 200 6.92 -12.48 4.85
C LYS A 200 7.88 -13.61 4.43
N PRO A 201 7.37 -14.81 4.11
CA PRO A 201 8.20 -15.92 3.68
C PRO A 201 8.92 -15.60 2.36
N PHE A 202 10.08 -16.20 2.14
CA PHE A 202 10.85 -16.04 0.90
C PHE A 202 10.02 -16.31 -0.38
N LYS A 203 9.05 -17.23 -0.31
CA LYS A 203 8.13 -17.55 -1.41
C LYS A 203 6.97 -16.55 -1.60
N TYR A 204 6.91 -15.49 -0.81
CA TYR A 204 5.81 -14.53 -0.87
C TYR A 204 5.56 -13.94 -2.27
N PRO A 205 6.59 -13.52 -3.03
CA PRO A 205 6.41 -13.07 -4.41
C PRO A 205 5.75 -14.10 -5.33
N ASP A 206 6.11 -15.37 -5.21
CA ASP A 206 5.55 -16.45 -6.03
C ASP A 206 4.08 -16.69 -5.68
N ILE A 207 3.73 -16.63 -4.39
CA ILE A 207 2.34 -16.72 -3.92
C ILE A 207 1.52 -15.57 -4.51
N ILE A 208 2.00 -14.34 -4.42
CA ILE A 208 1.32 -13.17 -4.99
C ILE A 208 1.12 -13.31 -6.50
N LYS A 209 2.16 -13.72 -7.25
CA LYS A 209 2.05 -13.99 -8.68
C LYS A 209 1.04 -15.09 -9.00
N HIS A 210 1.03 -16.16 -8.20
CA HIS A 210 0.09 -17.24 -8.36
C HIS A 210 -1.36 -16.74 -8.23
N LEU A 211 -1.67 -15.98 -7.18
CA LEU A 211 -2.99 -15.39 -6.97
C LEU A 211 -3.41 -14.46 -8.12
N ILE A 212 -2.51 -13.57 -8.57
CA ILE A 212 -2.80 -12.68 -9.70
C ILE A 212 -3.19 -13.47 -10.96
N ARG A 213 -2.50 -14.57 -11.25
CA ARG A 213 -2.81 -15.42 -12.41
C ARG A 213 -4.08 -16.24 -12.21
N GLN A 214 -4.20 -16.90 -11.05
CA GLN A 214 -5.30 -17.81 -10.74
C GLN A 214 -6.66 -17.10 -10.82
N TYR A 215 -6.72 -15.87 -10.35
CA TYR A 215 -7.95 -15.07 -10.34
C TYR A 215 -8.05 -14.03 -11.48
N GLY A 216 -7.14 -14.08 -12.45
CA GLY A 216 -7.19 -13.21 -13.62
C GLY A 216 -7.15 -11.70 -13.30
N LEU A 217 -6.43 -11.29 -12.23
CA LEU A 217 -6.50 -9.92 -11.72
C LEU A 217 -5.80 -8.88 -12.61
N THR A 218 -4.93 -9.27 -13.53
CA THR A 218 -4.09 -8.35 -14.32
C THR A 218 -4.82 -7.17 -14.96
N PRO A 219 -6.06 -7.29 -15.50
CA PRO A 219 -6.79 -6.14 -16.05
C PRO A 219 -7.11 -5.07 -15.01
N LEU A 220 -7.14 -5.40 -13.72
CA LEU A 220 -7.49 -4.47 -12.65
C LEU A 220 -6.41 -3.41 -12.38
N ASP A 221 -5.17 -3.60 -12.87
CA ASP A 221 -4.11 -2.58 -12.77
C ASP A 221 -4.41 -1.28 -13.54
N PHE A 222 -5.40 -1.32 -14.44
CA PHE A 222 -5.80 -0.19 -15.28
C PHE A 222 -7.20 0.33 -14.98
N GLN A 223 -7.82 -0.18 -13.93
CA GLN A 223 -9.13 0.27 -13.50
C GLN A 223 -9.01 1.62 -12.76
N ILE A 224 -10.01 2.46 -12.98
CA ILE A 224 -10.24 3.71 -12.23
C ILE A 224 -11.65 3.65 -11.65
N LEU A 225 -11.91 4.44 -10.61
CA LEU A 225 -13.28 4.60 -10.13
C LEU A 225 -14.12 5.32 -11.20
N ALA A 226 -15.36 4.89 -11.37
CA ALA A 226 -16.30 5.64 -12.18
C ALA A 226 -16.56 7.01 -11.52
N GLU A 227 -16.58 8.06 -12.32
CA GLU A 227 -17.05 9.38 -11.87
C GLU A 227 -18.49 9.26 -11.38
N GLN A 228 -18.75 9.78 -10.17
CA GLN A 228 -20.10 9.80 -9.58
C GLN A 228 -20.86 11.05 -10.01
#